data_feff628671e51ecf80c305a7c850181b
#
_entry.id   feff628671e51ecf80c305a7c850181b
#
_cell.length_a   1.000
_cell.length_b   1.000
_cell.length_c   1.000
_cell.angle_alpha   90.00
_cell.angle_beta   90.00
_cell.angle_gamma   90.00
#
_symmetry.space_group_name_H-M   'P 1'
#
loop_
_entity.id
_entity.type
_entity.pdbx_description
1 polymer ?
#
loop_
_entity_poly.entity_id
_entity_poly.type
_entity_poly.pdbx_seq_one_letter_code
_entity_poly.pdbx_strand_id
1 'polypeptide(L)'
;MLIPNQVPAPCYVMEEELLRKNLSLIKHVADTAGVEIILAFKAFAMWKSFPIFREYIRYTTASSEYEARLAFEEFGSKAHTYSPAYTEANFPAFMRYSSHITFNSLSQFHRFYPMTKNADEPVSCGLRVNPEYSEV
;
A
#
# COMPACT_ATOMS: atom_id res chain seq x y z
N MET A 1 27.53 -3.48 12.53
CA MET A 1 27.38 -4.59 13.53
C MET A 1 26.63 -4.05 14.72
N LEU A 2 25.44 -4.58 15.01
CA LEU A 2 24.65 -4.19 16.17
C LEU A 2 25.37 -4.60 17.46
N ILE A 3 25.45 -3.67 18.42
CA ILE A 3 25.97 -3.95 19.76
C ILE A 3 24.75 -4.31 20.64
N PRO A 4 24.54 -5.59 20.99
CA PRO A 4 23.30 -6.04 21.65
C PRO A 4 22.94 -5.27 22.93
N ASN A 5 23.91 -4.79 23.67
CA ASN A 5 23.70 -4.08 24.94
C ASN A 5 23.25 -2.60 24.76
N GLN A 6 23.18 -2.08 23.53
CA GLN A 6 22.74 -0.71 23.24
C GLN A 6 21.32 -0.63 22.71
N VAL A 7 20.67 -1.78 22.53
CA VAL A 7 19.32 -1.86 21.96
C VAL A 7 18.34 -2.22 23.07
N PRO A 8 17.28 -1.41 23.29
CA PRO A 8 16.27 -1.73 24.30
C PRO A 8 15.53 -3.02 23.91
N ALA A 9 15.32 -3.91 24.87
CA ALA A 9 14.59 -5.15 24.68
C ALA A 9 13.25 -5.09 25.45
N PRO A 10 12.16 -5.64 24.88
CA PRO A 10 12.05 -6.25 23.55
C PRO A 10 11.89 -5.20 22.44
N CYS A 11 12.51 -5.42 21.26
CA CYS A 11 12.35 -4.56 20.10
C CYS A 11 12.55 -5.32 18.78
N TYR A 12 12.00 -4.77 17.70
CA TYR A 12 12.34 -5.18 16.35
C TYR A 12 13.52 -4.38 15.85
N VAL A 13 14.49 -5.03 15.26
CA VAL A 13 15.69 -4.39 14.71
C VAL A 13 15.71 -4.59 13.20
N MET A 14 15.90 -3.50 12.48
CA MET A 14 16.11 -3.54 11.04
C MET A 14 17.57 -3.21 10.73
N GLU A 15 18.20 -4.07 9.94
CA GLU A 15 19.52 -3.81 9.37
C GLU A 15 19.38 -3.08 8.05
N GLU A 16 19.71 -1.80 8.04
CA GLU A 16 19.54 -0.93 6.86
C GLU A 16 20.28 -1.46 5.64
N GLU A 17 21.50 -1.96 5.80
CA GLU A 17 22.30 -2.50 4.69
C GLU A 17 21.61 -3.69 4.01
N LEU A 18 21.05 -4.63 4.80
CA LEU A 18 20.30 -5.76 4.27
C LEU A 18 19.00 -5.33 3.60
N LEU A 19 18.32 -4.34 4.19
CA LEU A 19 17.12 -3.78 3.57
C LEU A 19 17.44 -3.18 2.21
N ARG A 20 18.47 -2.35 2.11
CA ARG A 20 18.89 -1.73 0.84
C ARG A 20 19.29 -2.76 -0.21
N LYS A 21 20.00 -3.82 0.19
CA LYS A 21 20.36 -4.94 -0.69
C LYS A 21 19.12 -5.63 -1.26
N ASN A 22 18.14 -5.91 -0.41
CA ASN A 22 16.87 -6.53 -0.84
C ASN A 22 16.07 -5.60 -1.77
N LEU A 23 15.97 -4.33 -1.43
CA LEU A 23 15.26 -3.34 -2.25
C LEU A 23 15.93 -3.12 -3.61
N SER A 24 17.25 -3.12 -3.68
CA SER A 24 18.01 -3.06 -4.94
C SER A 24 17.72 -4.25 -5.83
N LEU A 25 17.62 -5.46 -5.25
CA LEU A 25 17.25 -6.67 -5.99
C LEU A 25 15.81 -6.58 -6.53
N ILE A 26 14.87 -6.15 -5.69
CA ILE A 26 13.47 -5.95 -6.07
C ILE A 26 13.38 -4.95 -7.23
N LYS A 27 14.07 -3.82 -7.11
CA LYS A 27 14.10 -2.81 -8.18
C LYS A 27 14.71 -3.35 -9.47
N HIS A 28 15.81 -4.07 -9.40
CA HIS A 28 16.43 -4.70 -10.58
C HIS A 28 15.46 -5.65 -11.31
N VAL A 29 14.74 -6.49 -10.56
CA VAL A 29 13.73 -7.39 -11.13
C VAL A 29 12.59 -6.59 -11.77
N ALA A 30 12.08 -5.57 -11.10
CA ALA A 30 11.03 -4.71 -11.63
C ALA A 30 11.44 -4.03 -12.93
N ASP A 31 12.63 -3.42 -12.95
CA ASP A 31 13.17 -2.73 -14.12
C ASP A 31 13.40 -3.71 -15.31
N THR A 32 13.90 -4.92 -15.02
CA THR A 32 14.15 -5.95 -16.04
C THR A 32 12.84 -6.50 -16.62
N ALA A 33 11.83 -6.69 -15.80
CA ALA A 33 10.51 -7.18 -16.22
C ALA A 33 9.62 -6.10 -16.83
N GLY A 34 9.99 -4.82 -16.71
CA GLY A 34 9.16 -3.71 -17.16
C GLY A 34 7.87 -3.55 -16.35
N VAL A 35 7.91 -3.88 -15.05
CA VAL A 35 6.75 -3.79 -14.14
C VAL A 35 7.04 -2.87 -12.96
N GLU A 36 5.99 -2.35 -12.34
CA GLU A 36 6.10 -1.65 -11.07
C GLU A 36 5.75 -2.57 -9.90
N ILE A 37 6.60 -2.55 -8.88
CA ILE A 37 6.36 -3.24 -7.60
C ILE A 37 5.90 -2.20 -6.59
N ILE A 38 4.84 -2.50 -5.86
CA ILE A 38 4.25 -1.62 -4.85
C ILE A 38 4.40 -2.23 -3.45
N LEU A 39 4.66 -1.38 -2.45
CA LEU A 39 4.81 -1.81 -1.06
C LEU A 39 3.45 -2.08 -0.44
N ALA A 40 3.24 -3.29 0.05
CA ALA A 40 2.03 -3.67 0.78
C ALA A 40 2.20 -3.46 2.29
N PHE A 41 1.48 -2.52 2.87
CA PHE A 41 1.62 -2.19 4.30
C PHE A 41 1.20 -3.33 5.23
N LYS A 42 0.25 -4.17 4.84
CA LYS A 42 -0.06 -5.40 5.59
C LYS A 42 1.12 -6.36 5.71
N ALA A 43 2.10 -6.28 4.79
CA ALA A 43 3.32 -7.07 4.85
C ALA A 43 4.45 -6.33 5.58
N PHE A 44 4.50 -5.00 5.43
CA PHE A 44 5.56 -4.19 6.03
C PHE A 44 5.11 -2.74 6.21
N ALA A 45 5.01 -2.27 7.46
CA ALA A 45 4.56 -0.92 7.79
C ALA A 45 5.47 -0.21 8.83
N MET A 46 6.77 -0.53 8.85
CA MET A 46 7.73 0.17 9.70
C MET A 46 8.04 1.55 9.10
N TRP A 47 7.16 2.51 9.36
CA TRP A 47 7.14 3.82 8.74
C TRP A 47 8.45 4.62 8.86
N LYS A 48 9.22 4.43 9.92
CA LYS A 48 10.56 5.05 10.08
C LYS A 48 11.55 4.67 8.97
N SER A 49 11.34 3.56 8.29
CA SER A 49 12.18 3.12 7.15
C SER A 49 11.63 3.54 5.78
N PHE A 50 10.46 4.18 5.70
CA PHE A 50 9.89 4.61 4.43
C PHE A 50 10.78 5.54 3.60
N PRO A 51 11.60 6.43 4.18
CA PRO A 51 12.58 7.18 3.39
C PRO A 51 13.51 6.29 2.55
N ILE A 52 13.92 5.13 3.10
CA ILE A 52 14.76 4.17 2.38
C ILE A 52 13.95 3.48 1.27
N PHE A 53 12.72 3.05 1.56
CA PHE A 53 11.85 2.42 0.56
C PHE A 53 11.61 3.33 -0.64
N ARG A 54 11.39 4.63 -0.43
CA ARG A 54 11.11 5.60 -1.50
C ARG A 54 12.23 5.75 -2.53
N GLU A 55 13.44 5.37 -2.19
CA GLU A 55 14.56 5.35 -3.14
C GLU A 55 14.39 4.26 -4.21
N TYR A 56 13.57 3.23 -3.94
CA TYR A 56 13.42 2.04 -4.78
C TYR A 56 11.99 1.80 -5.26
N ILE A 57 10.99 2.14 -4.46
CA ILE A 57 9.56 1.86 -4.68
C ILE A 57 8.79 3.16 -4.61
N ARG A 58 7.92 3.41 -5.60
CA ARG A 58 7.15 4.67 -5.70
C ARG A 58 5.79 4.60 -5.03
N TYR A 59 5.15 3.44 -5.07
CA TYR A 59 3.75 3.29 -4.73
C TYR A 59 3.53 2.29 -3.62
N THR A 60 2.36 2.41 -2.98
CA THR A 60 1.96 1.56 -1.87
C THR A 60 0.58 0.98 -2.11
N THR A 61 0.26 -0.14 -1.45
CA THR A 61 -1.09 -0.64 -1.37
C THR A 61 -1.57 -0.66 0.07
N ALA A 62 -2.83 -0.27 0.26
CA ALA A 62 -3.49 -0.21 1.55
C ALA A 62 -4.71 -1.13 1.61
N SER A 63 -4.91 -1.76 2.76
CA SER A 63 -6.04 -2.66 3.02
C SER A 63 -7.04 -2.06 4.04
N SER A 64 -6.77 -0.86 4.53
CA SER A 64 -7.62 -0.12 5.46
C SER A 64 -7.47 1.39 5.26
N GLU A 65 -8.41 2.15 5.84
CA GLU A 65 -8.34 3.62 5.88
C GLU A 65 -7.04 4.10 6.54
N TYR A 66 -6.65 3.47 7.65
CA TYR A 66 -5.43 3.84 8.38
C TYR A 66 -4.16 3.57 7.56
N GLU A 67 -4.10 2.48 6.80
CA GLU A 67 -2.99 2.23 5.89
C GLU A 67 -2.97 3.22 4.72
N ALA A 68 -4.13 3.58 4.15
CA ALA A 68 -4.21 4.60 3.11
C ALA A 68 -3.75 5.97 3.62
N ARG A 69 -4.13 6.34 4.83
CA ARG A 69 -3.64 7.53 5.51
C ARG A 69 -2.13 7.48 5.76
N LEU A 70 -1.61 6.35 6.23
CA LEU A 70 -0.17 6.13 6.44
C LEU A 70 0.62 6.29 5.13
N ALA A 71 0.08 5.80 4.00
CA ALA A 71 0.67 6.00 2.68
C ALA A 71 0.80 7.49 2.35
N PHE A 72 -0.27 8.23 2.57
CA PHE A 72 -0.32 9.64 2.24
C PHE A 72 0.57 10.50 3.15
N GLU A 73 0.46 10.31 4.47
CA GLU A 73 1.13 11.14 5.47
C GLU A 73 2.61 10.79 5.65
N GLU A 74 2.97 9.51 5.64
CA GLU A 74 4.33 9.07 5.97
C GLU A 74 5.12 8.55 4.77
N PHE A 75 4.46 7.86 3.83
CA PHE A 75 5.15 7.41 2.62
C PHE A 75 5.18 8.50 1.54
N GLY A 76 4.26 9.47 1.58
CA GLY A 76 4.22 10.59 0.64
C GLY A 76 3.65 10.22 -0.74
N SER A 77 2.80 9.20 -0.81
CA SER A 77 2.06 8.82 -2.03
C SER A 77 0.63 8.44 -1.71
N LYS A 78 -0.29 8.64 -2.65
CA LYS A 78 -1.63 8.07 -2.56
C LYS A 78 -1.57 6.56 -2.77
N ALA A 79 -2.33 5.81 -1.98
CA ALA A 79 -2.32 4.35 -2.01
C ALA A 79 -3.12 3.76 -3.18
N HIS A 80 -2.75 2.55 -3.60
CA HIS A 80 -3.66 1.64 -4.29
C HIS A 80 -4.42 0.85 -3.23
N THR A 81 -5.69 1.14 -3.06
CA THR A 81 -6.49 0.64 -1.95
C THR A 81 -7.43 -0.47 -2.35
N TYR A 82 -7.41 -1.55 -1.60
CA TYR A 82 -8.42 -2.59 -1.61
C TYR A 82 -8.87 -2.85 -0.17
N SER A 83 -10.16 -2.67 0.09
CA SER A 83 -10.77 -3.05 1.37
C SER A 83 -11.94 -4.00 1.11
N PRO A 84 -12.08 -5.09 1.89
CA PRO A 84 -13.22 -5.99 1.75
C PRO A 84 -14.57 -5.30 1.95
N ALA A 85 -14.61 -4.26 2.78
CA ALA A 85 -15.79 -3.47 3.04
C ALA A 85 -15.46 -1.97 3.10
N TYR A 86 -16.26 -1.18 2.41
CA TYR A 86 -16.31 0.28 2.55
C TYR A 86 -17.64 0.67 3.19
N THR A 87 -17.61 1.72 3.99
CA THR A 87 -18.81 2.33 4.60
C THR A 87 -18.94 3.78 4.12
N GLU A 88 -20.13 4.34 4.19
CA GLU A 88 -20.35 5.75 3.84
C GLU A 88 -19.53 6.69 4.73
N ALA A 89 -19.30 6.29 5.98
CA ALA A 89 -18.53 7.08 6.93
C ALA A 89 -17.03 7.14 6.59
N ASN A 90 -16.42 6.04 6.11
CA ASN A 90 -14.99 6.00 5.84
C ASN A 90 -14.61 6.18 4.36
N PHE A 91 -15.55 6.07 3.43
CA PHE A 91 -15.26 6.16 2.00
C PHE A 91 -14.67 7.52 1.57
N PRO A 92 -15.10 8.67 2.14
CA PRO A 92 -14.46 9.96 1.86
C PRO A 92 -12.96 9.98 2.20
N ALA A 93 -12.56 9.34 3.30
CA ALA A 93 -11.15 9.23 3.66
C ALA A 93 -10.37 8.35 2.65
N PHE A 94 -10.96 7.23 2.23
CA PHE A 94 -10.36 6.42 1.16
C PHE A 94 -10.17 7.21 -0.13
N MET A 95 -11.15 7.99 -0.58
CA MET A 95 -11.01 8.86 -1.76
C MET A 95 -9.87 9.86 -1.60
N ARG A 96 -9.73 10.46 -0.43
CA ARG A 96 -8.68 11.45 -0.15
C ARG A 96 -7.28 10.85 -0.24
N TYR A 97 -7.08 9.64 0.28
CA TYR A 97 -5.77 9.03 0.46
C TYR A 97 -5.39 8.01 -0.61
N SER A 98 -6.30 7.72 -1.57
CA SER A 98 -6.08 6.72 -2.60
C SER A 98 -6.04 7.31 -3.99
N SER A 99 -5.15 6.81 -4.84
CA SER A 99 -5.14 7.04 -6.29
C SER A 99 -5.94 5.97 -7.04
N HIS A 100 -6.03 4.77 -6.44
CA HIS A 100 -6.78 3.64 -6.96
C HIS A 100 -7.63 3.02 -5.86
N ILE A 101 -8.88 2.71 -6.18
CA ILE A 101 -9.80 2.00 -5.27
C ILE A 101 -10.34 0.77 -5.98
N THR A 102 -10.11 -0.40 -5.38
CA THR A 102 -10.63 -1.66 -5.87
C THR A 102 -11.84 -2.08 -5.04
N PHE A 103 -12.96 -2.30 -5.71
CA PHE A 103 -14.20 -2.78 -5.10
C PHE A 103 -14.26 -4.30 -5.08
N ASN A 104 -14.77 -4.86 -3.99
CA ASN A 104 -14.84 -6.29 -3.78
C ASN A 104 -16.08 -6.96 -4.44
N SER A 105 -17.05 -6.16 -4.89
CA SER A 105 -18.27 -6.65 -5.54
C SER A 105 -18.92 -5.57 -6.41
N LEU A 106 -19.79 -5.99 -7.32
CA LEU A 106 -20.59 -5.07 -8.13
C LEU A 106 -21.51 -4.19 -7.27
N SER A 107 -22.10 -4.74 -6.20
CA SER A 107 -22.95 -3.97 -5.29
C SER A 107 -22.14 -2.86 -4.59
N GLN A 108 -20.93 -3.15 -4.18
CA GLN A 108 -20.02 -2.17 -3.60
C GLN A 108 -19.64 -1.10 -4.63
N PHE A 109 -19.33 -1.50 -5.86
CA PHE A 109 -19.05 -0.59 -6.97
C PHE A 109 -20.23 0.34 -7.24
N HIS A 110 -21.44 -0.19 -7.41
CA HIS A 110 -22.61 0.63 -7.68
C HIS A 110 -22.93 1.64 -6.56
N ARG A 111 -22.65 1.26 -5.31
CA ARG A 111 -22.88 2.12 -4.16
C ARG A 111 -21.88 3.28 -4.08
N PHE A 112 -20.62 3.03 -4.29
CA PHE A 112 -19.54 3.98 -3.98
C PHE A 112 -18.92 4.66 -5.21
N TYR A 113 -18.96 4.05 -6.38
CA TYR A 113 -18.42 4.65 -7.61
C TYR A 113 -18.99 6.05 -7.92
N PRO A 114 -20.31 6.33 -7.75
CA PRO A 114 -20.80 7.67 -7.96
C PRO A 114 -20.12 8.75 -7.12
N MET A 115 -19.65 8.40 -5.91
CA MET A 115 -18.94 9.33 -5.03
C MET A 115 -17.56 9.69 -5.60
N THR A 116 -16.88 8.75 -6.27
CA THR A 116 -15.54 9.00 -6.84
C THR A 116 -15.55 10.02 -7.98
N LYS A 117 -16.70 10.22 -8.64
CA LYS A 117 -16.86 11.22 -9.69
C LYS A 117 -16.81 12.66 -9.17
N ASN A 118 -17.07 12.84 -7.87
CA ASN A 118 -17.08 14.13 -7.19
C ASN A 118 -15.80 14.35 -6.37
N ALA A 119 -14.78 13.50 -6.55
CA ALA A 119 -13.50 13.69 -5.89
C ALA A 119 -12.74 14.87 -6.52
N ASP A 120 -11.98 15.60 -5.70
CA ASP A 120 -11.15 16.73 -6.15
C ASP A 120 -10.10 16.30 -7.18
N GLU A 121 -9.63 15.06 -7.06
CA GLU A 121 -8.69 14.44 -7.98
C GLU A 121 -9.24 13.11 -8.52
N PRO A 122 -8.94 12.74 -9.78
CA PRO A 122 -9.40 11.48 -10.35
C PRO A 122 -8.92 10.27 -9.54
N VAL A 123 -9.86 9.38 -9.18
CA VAL A 123 -9.56 8.09 -8.52
C VAL A 123 -9.83 6.98 -9.53
N SER A 124 -8.82 6.18 -9.82
CA SER A 124 -8.95 4.99 -10.66
C SER A 124 -9.73 3.91 -9.91
N CYS A 125 -10.75 3.35 -10.55
CA CYS A 125 -11.63 2.35 -9.94
C CYS A 125 -11.47 0.99 -10.60
N GLY A 126 -11.30 -0.06 -9.78
CA GLY A 126 -11.18 -1.44 -10.21
C GLY A 126 -12.20 -2.35 -9.52
N LEU A 127 -12.39 -3.52 -10.11
CA LEU A 127 -13.20 -4.61 -9.54
C LEU A 127 -12.31 -5.82 -9.28
N ARG A 128 -12.43 -6.40 -8.09
CA ARG A 128 -11.84 -7.71 -7.81
C ARG A 128 -12.74 -8.80 -8.40
N VAL A 129 -12.15 -9.63 -9.25
CA VAL A 129 -12.79 -10.84 -9.78
C VAL A 129 -12.20 -12.04 -9.06
N ASN A 130 -13.07 -12.87 -8.49
CA ASN A 130 -12.67 -14.19 -7.98
C ASN A 130 -13.02 -15.23 -9.07
N PRO A 131 -12.04 -15.92 -9.66
CA PRO A 131 -12.29 -16.93 -10.69
C PRO A 131 -12.89 -18.23 -10.13
N GLU A 132 -13.03 -18.34 -8.78
CA GLU A 132 -13.50 -19.55 -8.08
C GLU A 132 -12.66 -20.81 -8.37
N TYR A 133 -11.43 -20.60 -8.82
CA TYR A 133 -10.46 -21.65 -9.08
C TYR A 133 -9.17 -21.37 -8.32
N SER A 134 -8.62 -22.40 -7.67
CA SER A 134 -7.30 -22.38 -7.02
C SER A 134 -6.64 -23.72 -7.24
N GLU A 135 -5.35 -23.70 -7.53
CA GLU A 135 -4.50 -24.91 -7.60
C GLU A 135 -3.92 -25.28 -6.22
N VAL A 136 -4.24 -24.53 -5.16
CA VAL A 136 -3.75 -24.71 -3.79
C VAL A 136 -4.91 -24.91 -2.84
#